data_76b3c0d614387f1a99b48cdc86f7020c
#
_entry.id   76b3c0d614387f1a99b48cdc86f7020c
#
_cell.length_a   1.000
_cell.length_b   1.000
_cell.length_c   1.000
_cell.angle_alpha   90.00
_cell.angle_beta   90.00
_cell.angle_gamma   90.00
#
_symmetry.space_group_name_H-M   'P 1'
#
loop_
_entity.id
_entity.type
_entity.pdbx_description
1 polymer ?
#
loop_
_entity_poly.entity_id
_entity_poly.type
_entity_poly.pdbx_seq_one_letter_code
_entity_poly.pdbx_strand_id
1 'polypeptide(L)'
;MARSKIVLIGAGQIGGTLAHLAALKELGDIVLFDIAEGTPKGKALDIAQAGPSEGFDVKLKGTSDYKDIEDADVCIVTAGVPRKPGMSRYDLLGINLKVMKAVGEGIKEFAPNAFVICITNPLDAMVWALREFSGLPHEKVCGMAGILDSARFRHFLSLEFNVSMRDVTAFVLGGHGDTMVPLTRYSTVGGVPLPDLIKMGWTTEDRLEELV
;
A
#
# COMPACT_ATOMS: atom_id res chain seq x y z
N MET A 1 -14.55 20.94 -11.91
CA MET A 1 -13.93 19.69 -12.42
C MET A 1 -14.45 18.55 -11.57
N ALA A 2 -14.71 17.37 -12.14
CA ALA A 2 -15.05 16.20 -11.34
C ALA A 2 -13.83 15.79 -10.50
N ARG A 3 -14.05 15.30 -9.26
CA ARG A 3 -12.99 14.70 -8.43
C ARG A 3 -12.54 13.39 -9.08
N SER A 4 -11.27 13.05 -8.94
CA SER A 4 -10.76 11.73 -9.34
C SER A 4 -11.46 10.62 -8.59
N LYS A 5 -11.66 9.47 -9.24
CA LYS A 5 -12.29 8.28 -8.65
C LYS A 5 -11.21 7.29 -8.22
N ILE A 6 -11.13 7.07 -6.91
CA ILE A 6 -10.17 6.14 -6.28
C ILE A 6 -10.93 4.91 -5.81
N VAL A 7 -10.51 3.75 -6.28
CA VAL A 7 -11.11 2.46 -5.91
C VAL A 7 -10.15 1.67 -5.03
N LEU A 8 -10.61 1.26 -3.84
CA LEU A 8 -9.91 0.33 -2.97
C LEU A 8 -10.49 -1.06 -3.19
N ILE A 9 -9.76 -1.96 -3.83
CA ILE A 9 -10.17 -3.35 -4.04
C ILE A 9 -9.63 -4.21 -2.89
N GLY A 10 -10.53 -4.58 -2.00
CA GLY A 10 -10.29 -5.15 -0.69
C GLY A 10 -10.62 -4.17 0.43
N ALA A 11 -11.73 -4.39 1.14
CA ALA A 11 -12.19 -3.55 2.25
C ALA A 11 -11.74 -4.08 3.64
N GLY A 12 -10.60 -4.78 3.69
CA GLY A 12 -9.97 -5.24 4.91
C GLY A 12 -9.41 -4.08 5.76
N GLN A 13 -8.45 -4.39 6.65
CA GLN A 13 -7.82 -3.36 7.49
C GLN A 13 -7.08 -2.32 6.65
N ILE A 14 -6.24 -2.75 5.72
CA ILE A 14 -5.45 -1.84 4.88
C ILE A 14 -6.36 -0.99 3.99
N GLY A 15 -7.28 -1.63 3.25
CA GLY A 15 -8.17 -0.91 2.34
C GLY A 15 -9.08 0.10 3.05
N GLY A 16 -9.65 -0.27 4.21
CA GLY A 16 -10.44 0.66 5.01
C GLY A 16 -9.63 1.84 5.56
N THR A 17 -8.42 1.59 6.06
CA THR A 17 -7.52 2.65 6.53
C THR A 17 -7.10 3.59 5.39
N LEU A 18 -6.76 3.04 4.22
CA LEU A 18 -6.42 3.85 3.04
C LEU A 18 -7.60 4.70 2.57
N ALA A 19 -8.82 4.13 2.57
CA ALA A 19 -10.02 4.88 2.23
C ALA A 19 -10.24 6.08 3.17
N HIS A 20 -10.06 5.86 4.49
CA HIS A 20 -10.18 6.93 5.48
C HIS A 20 -9.11 8.02 5.28
N LEU A 21 -7.85 7.63 5.11
CA LEU A 21 -6.74 8.58 4.87
C LEU A 21 -6.92 9.35 3.55
N ALA A 22 -7.41 8.69 2.50
CA ALA A 22 -7.70 9.35 1.23
C ALA A 22 -8.86 10.33 1.34
N ALA A 23 -9.89 10.01 2.14
CA ALA A 23 -11.00 10.89 2.44
C ALA A 23 -10.55 12.14 3.22
N LEU A 24 -9.79 11.95 4.31
CA LEU A 24 -9.24 13.06 5.11
C LEU A 24 -8.37 14.03 4.28
N LYS A 25 -7.68 13.52 3.27
CA LYS A 25 -6.83 14.32 2.38
C LYS A 25 -7.59 14.82 1.14
N GLU A 26 -8.86 14.50 1.01
CA GLU A 26 -9.71 14.83 -0.15
C GLU A 26 -9.07 14.50 -1.52
N LEU A 27 -8.39 13.34 -1.61
CA LEU A 27 -7.65 12.95 -2.81
C LEU A 27 -8.57 12.63 -3.99
N GLY A 28 -9.83 12.28 -3.73
CA GLY A 28 -10.83 11.94 -4.74
C GLY A 28 -12.09 11.33 -4.11
N ASP A 29 -13.09 11.05 -4.94
CA ASP A 29 -14.25 10.26 -4.54
C ASP A 29 -13.85 8.78 -4.43
N ILE A 30 -14.34 8.07 -3.42
CA ILE A 30 -13.80 6.77 -3.00
C ILE A 30 -14.84 5.67 -3.19
N VAL A 31 -14.45 4.58 -3.81
CA VAL A 31 -15.20 3.33 -3.87
C VAL A 31 -14.43 2.25 -3.10
N LEU A 32 -15.06 1.69 -2.08
CA LEU A 32 -14.58 0.49 -1.38
C LEU A 32 -15.27 -0.73 -1.98
N PHE A 33 -14.48 -1.60 -2.60
CA PHE A 33 -14.96 -2.85 -3.17
C PHE A 33 -14.48 -4.05 -2.34
N ASP A 34 -15.38 -5.00 -2.06
CA ASP A 34 -15.03 -6.29 -1.47
C ASP A 34 -16.08 -7.33 -1.84
N ILE A 35 -15.68 -8.61 -1.90
CA ILE A 35 -16.60 -9.73 -2.12
C ILE A 35 -17.52 -9.99 -0.90
N ALA A 36 -17.12 -9.54 0.29
CA ALA A 36 -17.91 -9.61 1.52
C ALA A 36 -18.86 -8.41 1.58
N GLU A 37 -20.07 -8.56 1.06
CA GLU A 37 -21.05 -7.50 0.77
C GLU A 37 -21.27 -6.46 1.89
N GLY A 38 -21.33 -6.88 3.14
CA GLY A 38 -21.55 -5.98 4.27
C GLY A 38 -20.34 -5.12 4.64
N THR A 39 -19.14 -5.66 4.48
CA THR A 39 -17.90 -5.01 4.93
C THR A 39 -17.60 -3.69 4.21
N PRO A 40 -17.62 -3.60 2.87
CA PRO A 40 -17.33 -2.33 2.20
C PRO A 40 -18.43 -1.29 2.46
N LYS A 41 -19.71 -1.72 2.51
CA LYS A 41 -20.84 -0.82 2.78
C LYS A 41 -20.77 -0.21 4.19
N GLY A 42 -20.52 -1.05 5.20
CA GLY A 42 -20.38 -0.58 6.58
C GLY A 42 -19.21 0.39 6.76
N LYS A 43 -18.03 0.05 6.23
CA LYS A 43 -16.85 0.93 6.32
C LYS A 43 -17.02 2.24 5.56
N ALA A 44 -17.60 2.21 4.36
CA ALA A 44 -17.85 3.43 3.60
C ALA A 44 -18.82 4.37 4.34
N LEU A 45 -19.86 3.81 4.97
CA LEU A 45 -20.79 4.59 5.77
C LEU A 45 -20.13 5.17 7.02
N ASP A 46 -19.35 4.38 7.74
CA ASP A 46 -18.63 4.79 8.95
C ASP A 46 -17.66 5.95 8.64
N ILE A 47 -16.86 5.82 7.58
CA ILE A 47 -15.94 6.88 7.14
C ILE A 47 -16.74 8.13 6.70
N ALA A 48 -17.83 7.98 5.96
CA ALA A 48 -18.64 9.12 5.53
C ALA A 48 -19.21 9.91 6.70
N GLN A 49 -19.60 9.22 7.79
CA GLN A 49 -20.11 9.84 9.01
C GLN A 49 -19.04 10.61 9.79
N ALA A 50 -17.75 10.33 9.58
CA ALA A 50 -16.67 11.14 10.14
C ALA A 50 -16.49 12.48 9.41
N GLY A 51 -16.95 12.59 8.15
CA GLY A 51 -16.78 13.78 7.32
C GLY A 51 -17.21 15.09 7.98
N PRO A 52 -18.43 15.20 8.57
CA PRO A 52 -18.86 16.43 9.23
C PRO A 52 -17.98 16.85 10.41
N SER A 53 -17.35 15.90 11.11
CA SER A 53 -16.48 16.17 12.26
C SER A 53 -15.05 16.50 11.83
N GLU A 54 -14.55 15.83 10.80
CA GLU A 54 -13.17 15.94 10.32
C GLU A 54 -13.00 17.00 9.21
N GLY A 55 -14.10 17.49 8.65
CA GLY A 55 -14.09 18.59 7.69
C GLY A 55 -13.76 18.18 6.27
N PHE A 56 -13.99 16.93 5.86
CA PHE A 56 -13.87 16.50 4.48
C PHE A 56 -15.25 16.25 3.82
N ASP A 57 -15.29 16.43 2.50
CA ASP A 57 -16.52 16.31 1.70
C ASP A 57 -16.24 15.51 0.41
N VAL A 58 -15.96 14.23 0.53
CA VAL A 58 -15.79 13.30 -0.58
C VAL A 58 -16.95 12.31 -0.62
N LYS A 59 -17.30 11.82 -1.81
CA LYS A 59 -18.27 10.75 -1.93
C LYS A 59 -17.61 9.43 -1.58
N LEU A 60 -18.27 8.64 -0.73
CA LEU A 60 -17.85 7.30 -0.35
C LEU A 60 -18.93 6.29 -0.71
N LYS A 61 -18.55 5.23 -1.41
CA LYS A 61 -19.43 4.12 -1.76
C LYS A 61 -18.80 2.79 -1.41
N GLY A 62 -19.52 1.94 -0.69
CA GLY A 62 -19.16 0.54 -0.48
C GLY A 62 -19.95 -0.38 -1.41
N THR A 63 -19.29 -1.33 -2.07
CA THR A 63 -19.93 -2.20 -3.06
C THR A 63 -19.27 -3.57 -3.16
N SER A 64 -20.01 -4.54 -3.71
CA SER A 64 -19.50 -5.83 -4.17
C SER A 64 -19.73 -6.05 -5.68
N ASP A 65 -20.17 -5.00 -6.38
CA ASP A 65 -20.40 -5.04 -7.82
C ASP A 65 -19.24 -4.32 -8.55
N TYR A 66 -18.57 -5.02 -9.46
CA TYR A 66 -17.51 -4.44 -10.28
C TYR A 66 -17.97 -3.30 -11.18
N LYS A 67 -19.25 -3.21 -11.55
CA LYS A 67 -19.77 -2.04 -12.29
C LYS A 67 -19.51 -0.71 -11.56
N ASP A 68 -19.44 -0.73 -10.25
CA ASP A 68 -19.20 0.47 -9.47
C ASP A 68 -17.75 0.99 -9.55
N ILE A 69 -16.81 0.19 -10.07
CA ILE A 69 -15.44 0.67 -10.34
C ILE A 69 -15.26 1.26 -11.74
N GLU A 70 -16.31 1.28 -12.57
CA GLU A 70 -16.27 1.87 -13.90
C GLU A 70 -15.70 3.28 -13.86
N ASP A 71 -14.87 3.61 -14.86
CA ASP A 71 -14.17 4.91 -14.97
C ASP A 71 -13.28 5.29 -13.77
N ALA A 72 -12.74 4.32 -13.04
CA ALA A 72 -11.76 4.61 -12.00
C ALA A 72 -10.49 5.21 -12.58
N ASP A 73 -10.00 6.29 -11.96
CA ASP A 73 -8.67 6.86 -12.26
C ASP A 73 -7.56 6.02 -11.63
N VAL A 74 -7.79 5.55 -10.39
CA VAL A 74 -6.83 4.75 -9.63
C VAL A 74 -7.52 3.57 -8.96
N CYS A 75 -6.95 2.37 -9.13
CA CYS A 75 -7.33 1.17 -8.38
C CYS A 75 -6.19 0.76 -7.43
N ILE A 76 -6.46 0.72 -6.13
CA ILE A 76 -5.51 0.24 -5.12
C ILE A 76 -5.95 -1.14 -4.67
N VAL A 77 -5.13 -2.16 -4.96
CA VAL A 77 -5.47 -3.57 -4.73
C VAL A 77 -4.84 -4.05 -3.44
N THR A 78 -5.68 -4.25 -2.43
CA THR A 78 -5.31 -4.84 -1.14
C THR A 78 -5.98 -6.18 -0.90
N ALA A 79 -6.79 -6.64 -1.87
CA ALA A 79 -7.51 -7.90 -1.82
C ALA A 79 -6.52 -9.08 -1.78
N GLY A 80 -6.72 -9.98 -0.83
CA GLY A 80 -5.89 -11.17 -0.67
C GLY A 80 -6.02 -11.75 0.73
N VAL A 81 -5.49 -12.95 0.89
CA VAL A 81 -5.46 -13.64 2.17
C VAL A 81 -4.11 -13.37 2.84
N PRO A 82 -4.09 -12.96 4.12
CA PRO A 82 -2.83 -12.84 4.87
C PRO A 82 -2.25 -14.23 5.15
N ARG A 83 -0.93 -14.29 5.30
CA ARG A 83 -0.25 -15.54 5.69
C ARG A 83 -0.74 -15.99 7.07
N LYS A 84 -1.15 -17.25 7.17
CA LYS A 84 -1.57 -17.89 8.43
C LYS A 84 -0.45 -18.80 8.96
N PRO A 85 -0.38 -19.06 10.27
CA PRO A 85 0.51 -20.05 10.81
C PRO A 85 0.35 -21.40 10.11
N GLY A 86 1.48 -22.05 9.76
CA GLY A 86 1.49 -23.31 9.02
C GLY A 86 1.35 -23.21 7.50
N MET A 87 1.10 -22.01 6.95
CA MET A 87 0.99 -21.80 5.51
C MET A 87 2.37 -21.55 4.90
N SER A 88 2.71 -22.30 3.86
CA SER A 88 3.93 -22.07 3.08
C SER A 88 3.81 -20.81 2.21
N ARG A 89 4.96 -20.30 1.69
CA ARG A 89 4.96 -19.22 0.69
C ARG A 89 4.24 -19.62 -0.59
N TYR A 90 4.35 -20.88 -0.99
CA TYR A 90 3.69 -21.41 -2.20
C TYR A 90 2.17 -21.51 -2.04
N ASP A 91 1.68 -21.89 -0.84
CA ASP A 91 0.23 -21.93 -0.59
C ASP A 91 -0.36 -20.52 -0.68
N LEU A 92 0.31 -19.55 -0.06
CA LEU A 92 -0.12 -18.14 -0.13
C LEU A 92 -0.11 -17.63 -1.57
N LEU A 93 0.95 -17.93 -2.33
CA LEU A 93 1.07 -17.57 -3.73
C LEU A 93 -0.11 -18.12 -4.54
N GLY A 94 -0.41 -19.42 -4.41
CA GLY A 94 -1.48 -20.09 -5.16
C GLY A 94 -2.87 -19.51 -4.86
N ILE A 95 -3.13 -19.16 -3.59
CA ILE A 95 -4.41 -18.55 -3.19
C ILE A 95 -4.52 -17.13 -3.75
N ASN A 96 -3.52 -16.28 -3.52
CA ASN A 96 -3.56 -14.89 -3.93
C ASN A 96 -3.47 -14.72 -5.45
N LEU A 97 -2.87 -15.67 -6.17
CA LEU A 97 -2.90 -15.69 -7.63
C LEU A 97 -4.33 -15.78 -8.19
N LYS A 98 -5.19 -16.60 -7.56
CA LYS A 98 -6.61 -16.69 -7.94
C LYS A 98 -7.35 -15.38 -7.66
N VAL A 99 -7.01 -14.71 -6.55
CA VAL A 99 -7.57 -13.39 -6.22
C VAL A 99 -7.12 -12.37 -7.27
N MET A 100 -5.83 -12.32 -7.60
CA MET A 100 -5.30 -11.39 -8.63
C MET A 100 -5.93 -11.64 -10.00
N LYS A 101 -6.25 -12.90 -10.34
CA LYS A 101 -6.97 -13.21 -11.59
C LYS A 101 -8.35 -12.57 -11.60
N ALA A 102 -9.16 -12.80 -10.57
CA ALA A 102 -10.51 -12.22 -10.49
C ALA A 102 -10.48 -10.69 -10.49
N VAL A 103 -9.54 -10.09 -9.73
CA VAL A 103 -9.37 -8.62 -9.66
C VAL A 103 -8.90 -8.07 -11.01
N GLY A 104 -7.92 -8.70 -11.64
CA GLY A 104 -7.39 -8.27 -12.94
C GLY A 104 -8.44 -8.33 -14.05
N GLU A 105 -9.24 -9.40 -14.10
CA GLU A 105 -10.36 -9.53 -15.03
C GLU A 105 -11.41 -8.43 -14.80
N GLY A 106 -11.75 -8.14 -13.53
CA GLY A 106 -12.68 -7.05 -13.19
C GLY A 106 -12.14 -5.66 -13.58
N ILE A 107 -10.87 -5.39 -13.34
CA ILE A 107 -10.24 -4.12 -13.77
C ILE A 107 -10.23 -4.02 -15.29
N LYS A 108 -9.90 -5.09 -15.99
CA LYS A 108 -9.88 -5.15 -17.46
C LYS A 108 -11.23 -4.78 -18.07
N GLU A 109 -12.30 -5.26 -17.48
CA GLU A 109 -13.67 -5.09 -17.99
C GLU A 109 -14.21 -3.69 -17.65
N PHE A 110 -14.06 -3.24 -16.41
CA PHE A 110 -14.75 -2.04 -15.89
C PHE A 110 -13.87 -0.81 -15.74
N ALA A 111 -12.55 -0.97 -15.60
CA ALA A 111 -11.62 0.16 -15.39
C ALA A 111 -10.33 0.03 -16.23
N PRO A 112 -10.43 -0.17 -17.57
CA PRO A 112 -9.28 -0.46 -18.43
C PRO A 112 -8.28 0.70 -18.57
N ASN A 113 -8.62 1.88 -18.10
CA ASN A 113 -7.76 3.07 -18.15
C ASN A 113 -7.14 3.42 -16.80
N ALA A 114 -7.51 2.73 -15.72
CA ALA A 114 -7.05 3.02 -14.37
C ALA A 114 -5.53 2.87 -14.22
N PHE A 115 -4.94 3.66 -13.33
CA PHE A 115 -3.63 3.38 -12.77
C PHE A 115 -3.79 2.40 -11.60
N VAL A 116 -3.00 1.33 -11.56
CA VAL A 116 -3.18 0.24 -10.59
C VAL A 116 -1.99 0.16 -9.65
N ILE A 117 -2.26 0.20 -8.35
CA ILE A 117 -1.28 0.03 -7.28
C ILE A 117 -1.59 -1.26 -6.54
N CYS A 118 -0.71 -2.25 -6.64
CA CYS A 118 -0.84 -3.52 -5.93
C CYS A 118 -0.15 -3.46 -4.56
N ILE A 119 -0.83 -3.95 -3.53
CA ILE A 119 -0.29 -4.06 -2.15
C ILE A 119 -0.29 -5.52 -1.68
N THR A 120 -1.00 -6.39 -2.38
CA THR A 120 -1.18 -7.80 -2.02
C THR A 120 0.13 -8.58 -2.05
N ASN A 121 0.38 -9.37 -0.99
CA ASN A 121 1.57 -10.20 -0.87
C ASN A 121 1.38 -11.65 -1.39
N PRO A 122 2.45 -12.30 -1.89
CA PRO A 122 3.82 -11.79 -2.08
C PRO A 122 3.89 -10.77 -3.23
N LEU A 123 4.33 -9.55 -2.91
CA LEU A 123 4.10 -8.36 -3.74
C LEU A 123 4.60 -8.50 -5.17
N ASP A 124 5.88 -8.82 -5.37
CA ASP A 124 6.50 -8.81 -6.70
C ASP A 124 5.78 -9.78 -7.66
N ALA A 125 5.39 -10.97 -7.16
CA ALA A 125 4.63 -11.94 -7.92
C ALA A 125 3.19 -11.47 -8.20
N MET A 126 2.55 -10.82 -7.22
CA MET A 126 1.16 -10.35 -7.38
C MET A 126 1.06 -9.15 -8.32
N VAL A 127 2.02 -8.24 -8.31
CA VAL A 127 2.12 -7.14 -9.28
C VAL A 127 2.23 -7.67 -10.71
N TRP A 128 3.14 -8.63 -10.91
CA TRP A 128 3.31 -9.28 -12.22
C TRP A 128 2.02 -9.96 -12.68
N ALA A 129 1.42 -10.77 -11.83
CA ALA A 129 0.19 -11.49 -12.13
C ALA A 129 -0.99 -10.55 -12.43
N LEU A 130 -1.12 -9.49 -11.63
CA LEU A 130 -2.19 -8.51 -11.80
C LEU A 130 -2.07 -7.78 -13.15
N ARG A 131 -0.86 -7.45 -13.57
CA ARG A 131 -0.59 -6.87 -14.89
C ARG A 131 -1.00 -7.83 -16.01
N GLU A 132 -0.59 -9.09 -15.93
CA GLU A 132 -0.93 -10.10 -16.94
C GLU A 132 -2.45 -10.33 -17.04
N PHE A 133 -3.15 -10.44 -15.91
CA PHE A 133 -4.60 -10.68 -15.91
C PHE A 133 -5.42 -9.44 -16.30
N SER A 134 -4.99 -8.26 -15.92
CA SER A 134 -5.66 -7.01 -16.33
C SER A 134 -5.40 -6.63 -17.78
N GLY A 135 -4.27 -7.08 -18.34
CA GLY A 135 -3.84 -6.70 -19.69
C GLY A 135 -3.45 -5.22 -19.81
N LEU A 136 -3.26 -4.54 -18.67
CA LEU A 136 -2.83 -3.14 -18.66
C LEU A 136 -1.34 -3.03 -19.05
N PRO A 137 -0.93 -1.93 -19.68
CA PRO A 137 0.46 -1.70 -20.03
C PRO A 137 1.33 -1.53 -18.77
N HIS A 138 2.63 -1.80 -18.89
CA HIS A 138 3.57 -1.85 -17.77
C HIS A 138 3.57 -0.57 -16.91
N GLU A 139 3.48 0.58 -17.55
CA GLU A 139 3.48 1.89 -16.89
C GLU A 139 2.21 2.20 -16.09
N LYS A 140 1.18 1.37 -16.23
CA LYS A 140 -0.09 1.53 -15.52
C LYS A 140 -0.21 0.64 -14.28
N VAL A 141 0.73 -0.28 -14.05
CA VAL A 141 0.66 -1.21 -12.91
C VAL A 141 1.96 -1.17 -12.12
N CYS A 142 1.87 -0.82 -10.84
CA CYS A 142 3.01 -0.83 -9.93
C CYS A 142 2.68 -1.51 -8.60
N GLY A 143 3.73 -1.85 -7.84
CA GLY A 143 3.62 -2.32 -6.45
C GLY A 143 4.00 -1.23 -5.47
N MET A 144 3.38 -1.23 -4.29
CA MET A 144 3.78 -0.37 -3.17
C MET A 144 4.58 -1.20 -2.17
N ALA A 145 5.86 -0.90 -2.04
CA ALA A 145 6.78 -1.60 -1.12
C ALA A 145 7.81 -0.65 -0.50
N GLY A 146 8.76 -0.16 -1.28
CA GLY A 146 9.90 0.61 -0.81
C GLY A 146 9.55 1.87 -0.02
N ILE A 147 8.39 2.49 -0.28
CA ILE A 147 7.88 3.62 0.53
C ILE A 147 7.59 3.15 1.96
N LEU A 148 6.95 1.98 2.14
CA LEU A 148 6.67 1.42 3.46
C LEU A 148 7.97 0.98 4.16
N ASP A 149 8.85 0.29 3.45
CA ASP A 149 10.09 -0.22 4.01
C ASP A 149 11.02 0.93 4.42
N SER A 150 11.13 1.97 3.60
CA SER A 150 11.84 3.19 3.95
C SER A 150 11.21 3.92 5.14
N ALA A 151 9.87 3.96 5.23
CA ALA A 151 9.18 4.58 6.36
C ALA A 151 9.42 3.82 7.67
N ARG A 152 9.46 2.49 7.63
CA ARG A 152 9.82 1.65 8.78
C ARG A 152 11.26 1.90 9.22
N PHE A 153 12.19 1.89 8.29
CA PHE A 153 13.59 2.18 8.59
C PHE A 153 13.77 3.58 9.20
N ARG A 154 13.10 4.60 8.64
CA ARG A 154 13.06 5.94 9.26
C ARG A 154 12.53 5.93 10.68
N HIS A 155 11.47 5.19 10.93
CA HIS A 155 10.87 5.07 12.26
C HIS A 155 11.86 4.45 13.25
N PHE A 156 12.48 3.33 12.91
CA PHE A 156 13.45 2.67 13.79
C PHE A 156 14.69 3.52 14.03
N LEU A 157 15.22 4.19 13.00
CA LEU A 157 16.31 5.15 13.19
C LEU A 157 15.91 6.31 14.12
N SER A 158 14.69 6.82 14.02
CA SER A 158 14.24 7.89 14.92
C SER A 158 14.18 7.44 16.38
N LEU A 159 13.81 6.19 16.64
CA LEU A 159 13.84 5.60 17.98
C LEU A 159 15.28 5.40 18.48
N GLU A 160 16.15 4.85 17.63
CA GLU A 160 17.55 4.58 17.95
C GLU A 160 18.29 5.84 18.38
N PHE A 161 18.12 6.92 17.63
CA PHE A 161 18.79 8.20 17.90
C PHE A 161 17.97 9.15 18.79
N ASN A 162 16.78 8.74 19.22
CA ASN A 162 15.87 9.56 20.03
C ASN A 162 15.61 10.96 19.42
N VAL A 163 15.29 11.00 18.13
CA VAL A 163 15.00 12.21 17.38
C VAL A 163 13.63 12.16 16.71
N SER A 164 13.14 13.30 16.23
CA SER A 164 11.93 13.34 15.41
C SER A 164 12.14 12.59 14.11
N MET A 165 11.13 11.82 13.66
CA MET A 165 11.12 11.20 12.32
C MET A 165 11.26 12.24 11.18
N ARG A 166 10.97 13.52 11.44
CA ARG A 166 11.14 14.61 10.46
C ARG A 166 12.60 14.89 10.17
N ASP A 167 13.48 14.58 11.11
CA ASP A 167 14.93 14.80 10.99
C ASP A 167 15.66 13.57 10.42
N VAL A 168 14.92 12.51 10.05
CA VAL A 168 15.48 11.29 9.47
C VAL A 168 15.11 11.18 8.01
N THR A 169 16.11 10.96 7.16
CA THR A 169 15.94 10.55 5.77
C THR A 169 16.54 9.15 5.61
N ALA A 170 15.75 8.21 5.11
CA ALA A 170 16.21 6.84 4.90
C ALA A 170 15.58 6.23 3.65
N PHE A 171 16.32 5.31 3.03
CA PHE A 171 15.92 4.63 1.82
C PHE A 171 16.14 3.13 1.94
N VAL A 172 15.14 2.37 1.48
CA VAL A 172 15.23 0.92 1.28
C VAL A 172 14.81 0.64 -0.16
N LEU A 173 15.65 -0.08 -0.88
CA LEU A 173 15.42 -0.50 -2.26
C LEU A 173 15.40 -2.04 -2.36
N GLY A 174 15.28 -2.56 -3.58
CA GLY A 174 15.25 -4.00 -3.86
C GLY A 174 13.83 -4.57 -3.86
N GLY A 175 13.72 -5.89 -3.82
CA GLY A 175 12.44 -6.60 -3.74
C GLY A 175 11.82 -6.50 -2.34
N HIS A 176 10.51 -6.73 -2.24
CA HIS A 176 9.82 -6.67 -0.96
C HIS A 176 9.93 -7.99 -0.19
N GLY A 177 10.97 -8.15 0.62
CA GLY A 177 11.27 -9.36 1.41
C GLY A 177 12.77 -9.53 1.65
N ASP A 178 13.26 -10.77 1.55
CA ASP A 178 14.66 -11.13 1.86
C ASP A 178 15.70 -10.45 0.94
N THR A 179 15.26 -9.76 -0.11
CA THR A 179 16.10 -9.03 -1.07
C THR A 179 16.04 -7.52 -0.90
N MET A 180 15.49 -7.04 0.22
CA MET A 180 15.53 -5.62 0.58
C MET A 180 16.99 -5.17 0.83
N VAL A 181 17.30 -3.95 0.39
CA VAL A 181 18.63 -3.34 0.56
C VAL A 181 18.46 -1.97 1.21
N PRO A 182 18.74 -1.84 2.51
CA PRO A 182 18.76 -0.53 3.16
C PRO A 182 19.98 0.25 2.67
N LEU A 183 19.75 1.47 2.22
CA LEU A 183 20.80 2.34 1.72
C LEU A 183 21.38 3.18 2.86
N THR A 184 22.11 2.57 3.78
CA THR A 184 22.71 3.23 4.96
C THR A 184 23.59 4.42 4.56
N ARG A 185 24.35 4.29 3.47
CA ARG A 185 25.22 5.35 2.94
C ARG A 185 24.45 6.63 2.59
N TYR A 186 23.22 6.50 2.13
CA TYR A 186 22.36 7.62 1.72
C TYR A 186 21.29 7.98 2.75
N SER A 187 21.29 7.32 3.88
CA SER A 187 20.40 7.61 4.99
C SER A 187 21.06 8.54 5.99
N THR A 188 20.31 9.53 6.49
CA THR A 188 20.84 10.59 7.36
C THR A 188 19.94 10.83 8.58
N VAL A 189 20.54 11.30 9.66
CA VAL A 189 19.86 11.82 10.84
C VAL A 189 20.34 13.25 11.08
N GLY A 190 19.43 14.22 11.09
CA GLY A 190 19.80 15.62 11.18
C GLY A 190 20.72 16.10 10.05
N GLY A 191 20.66 15.45 8.88
CA GLY A 191 21.56 15.71 7.75
C GLY A 191 22.91 15.02 7.84
N VAL A 192 23.26 14.35 8.96
CA VAL A 192 24.51 13.59 9.10
C VAL A 192 24.32 12.17 8.58
N PRO A 193 25.15 11.70 7.62
CA PRO A 193 25.06 10.35 7.09
C PRO A 193 25.29 9.27 8.17
N LEU A 194 24.60 8.15 8.09
CA LEU A 194 24.74 7.04 9.05
C LEU A 194 26.20 6.55 9.19
N PRO A 195 27.03 6.42 8.13
CA PRO A 195 28.44 6.05 8.26
C PRO A 195 29.26 7.04 9.07
N ASP A 196 28.91 8.33 9.07
CA ASP A 196 29.60 9.32 9.88
C ASP A 196 29.14 9.28 11.35
N LEU A 197 27.89 8.97 11.61
CA LEU A 197 27.37 8.69 12.98
C LEU A 197 28.05 7.47 13.60
N ILE A 198 28.36 6.42 12.80
CA ILE A 198 29.17 5.29 13.27
C ILE A 198 30.57 5.74 13.67
N LYS A 199 31.25 6.54 12.82
CA LYS A 199 32.60 7.07 13.12
C LYS A 199 32.62 7.96 14.37
N MET A 200 31.53 8.66 14.63
CA MET A 200 31.31 9.48 15.83
C MET A 200 31.00 8.64 17.09
N GLY A 201 30.79 7.34 16.94
CA GLY A 201 30.45 6.44 18.06
C GLY A 201 29.01 6.55 18.57
N TRP A 202 28.08 7.08 17.74
CA TRP A 202 26.69 7.22 18.10
C TRP A 202 25.88 5.93 17.89
N THR A 203 26.36 5.05 16.99
CA THR A 203 25.81 3.72 16.70
C THR A 203 26.92 2.81 16.13
N THR A 204 26.57 1.55 15.83
CA THR A 204 27.47 0.58 15.19
C THR A 204 26.87 0.02 13.91
N GLU A 205 27.69 -0.64 13.06
CA GLU A 205 27.18 -1.34 11.87
C GLU A 205 26.22 -2.45 12.25
N ASP A 206 26.59 -3.30 13.23
CA ASP A 206 25.76 -4.40 13.72
C ASP A 206 24.38 -3.90 14.20
N ARG A 207 24.38 -2.76 14.89
CA ARG A 207 23.14 -2.16 15.37
C ARG A 207 22.25 -1.68 14.23
N LEU A 208 22.81 -1.11 13.18
CA LEU A 208 22.06 -0.69 12.01
C LEU A 208 21.49 -1.89 11.22
N GLU A 209 22.22 -3.01 11.18
CA GLU A 209 21.75 -4.25 10.54
C GLU A 209 20.56 -4.86 11.32
N GLU A 210 20.53 -4.76 12.65
CA GLU A 210 19.40 -5.21 13.48
C GLU A 210 18.12 -4.39 13.26
N LEU A 211 18.22 -3.16 12.77
CA LEU A 211 17.08 -2.25 12.53
C LEU A 211 16.38 -2.47 11.19
N VAL A 212 16.89 -3.35 10.37
CA VAL A 212 16.39 -3.68 9.04
C VAL A 212 15.73 -5.05 9.03
#